data_f7b4d3ae5fe1370c2dfc506c1391994c
#
_entry.id   f7b4d3ae5fe1370c2dfc506c1391994c
#
_cell.length_a   1.000
_cell.length_b   1.000
_cell.length_c   1.000
_cell.angle_alpha   90.00
_cell.angle_beta   90.00
_cell.angle_gamma   90.00
#
_symmetry.space_group_name_H-M   'P 1'
#
loop_
_entity.id
_entity.type
_entity.pdbx_description
1 polymer ?
#
loop_
_entity_poly.entity_id
_entity_poly.type
_entity_poly.pdbx_seq_one_letter_code
_entity_poly.pdbx_strand_id
1 'polypeptide(L)'
;MEKFYDAIVVGGGPAGLSAAIYMARARFRVLVIEKEKVGGQITITAEVVNYPGIFSTNGEKLTAEMARQARAFGAEFLNAEVTGMDVDDDYKVVHTSNGDFKTLGIIFAGGAHPRLAGFKGENDFRGHGVAYCATCDGEFFTGKTIFVVGGGYAAVEEGLFLTKYAKNLIVVVRGNDFSIESAAVEELKDNKNTKILYHTQIEEVKGDSAIRKVVLKDRQTGEETVYEADPSDFYGVFVFVGYAPENALLKGKIDLDEKGYVITDRDQKTNVDGVYAAGDICVKNLRQVVTAVSDGAVAATSLEKYLGSQFRKLNLKRTYVKNLAPKEKKQE
;
A
#
# COMPACT_ATOMS: atom_id res chain seq x y z
N MET A 1 16.55 29.66 9.26
CA MET A 1 15.41 30.10 8.42
C MET A 1 14.39 28.99 8.41
N GLU A 2 13.16 29.29 8.78
CA GLU A 2 12.02 28.34 8.74
C GLU A 2 11.84 27.87 7.30
N LYS A 3 11.88 26.56 7.08
CA LYS A 3 11.74 25.98 5.73
C LYS A 3 10.25 25.90 5.40
N PHE A 4 9.79 26.77 4.50
CA PHE A 4 8.39 26.86 4.08
C PHE A 4 8.18 26.21 2.71
N TYR A 5 7.11 25.41 2.58
CA TYR A 5 6.62 24.83 1.33
C TYR A 5 5.14 25.14 1.15
N ASP A 6 4.67 25.24 -0.10
CA ASP A 6 3.25 25.45 -0.37
C ASP A 6 2.45 24.20 0.05
N ALA A 7 2.99 23.02 -0.24
CA ALA A 7 2.43 21.73 0.12
C ALA A 7 3.51 20.75 0.58
N ILE A 8 3.17 19.91 1.55
CA ILE A 8 3.99 18.78 1.99
C ILE A 8 3.22 17.50 1.75
N VAL A 9 3.88 16.52 1.12
CA VAL A 9 3.38 15.16 0.92
C VAL A 9 4.12 14.24 1.89
N VAL A 10 3.39 13.58 2.78
CA VAL A 10 3.92 12.62 3.74
C VAL A 10 3.73 11.22 3.19
N GLY A 11 4.82 10.57 2.82
CA GLY A 11 4.86 9.26 2.17
C GLY A 11 5.22 9.33 0.69
N GLY A 12 6.24 8.58 0.30
CA GLY A 12 6.81 8.51 -1.06
C GLY A 12 6.36 7.30 -1.87
N GLY A 13 5.23 6.66 -1.53
CA GLY A 13 4.59 5.61 -2.32
C GLY A 13 3.84 6.15 -3.54
N PRO A 14 3.16 5.28 -4.34
CA PRO A 14 2.48 5.68 -5.58
C PRO A 14 1.49 6.84 -5.41
N ALA A 15 0.73 6.89 -4.31
CA ALA A 15 -0.19 7.99 -4.02
C ALA A 15 0.55 9.32 -3.82
N GLY A 16 1.59 9.32 -2.98
CA GLY A 16 2.39 10.51 -2.71
C GLY A 16 3.16 10.98 -3.94
N LEU A 17 3.71 10.06 -4.73
CA LEU A 17 4.40 10.38 -5.97
C LEU A 17 3.45 11.02 -7.00
N SER A 18 2.24 10.47 -7.15
CA SER A 18 1.21 11.04 -8.00
C SER A 18 0.82 12.45 -7.53
N ALA A 19 0.57 12.62 -6.23
CA ALA A 19 0.27 13.91 -5.64
C ALA A 19 1.39 14.93 -5.92
N ALA A 20 2.64 14.54 -5.72
CA ALA A 20 3.81 15.39 -5.97
C ALA A 20 3.92 15.82 -7.44
N ILE A 21 3.66 14.90 -8.38
CA ILE A 21 3.65 15.22 -9.82
C ILE A 21 2.61 16.30 -10.12
N TYR A 22 1.36 16.14 -9.66
CA TYR A 22 0.28 17.07 -9.94
C TYR A 22 0.54 18.44 -9.30
N MET A 23 0.94 18.49 -8.04
CA MET A 23 1.26 19.73 -7.34
C MET A 23 2.44 20.46 -7.98
N ALA A 24 3.53 19.73 -8.32
CA ALA A 24 4.71 20.35 -8.95
C ALA A 24 4.40 20.86 -10.37
N ARG A 25 3.58 20.12 -11.16
CA ARG A 25 3.10 20.60 -12.46
C ARG A 25 2.23 21.85 -12.33
N ALA A 26 1.45 21.97 -11.27
CA ALA A 26 0.73 23.20 -10.95
C ALA A 26 1.66 24.32 -10.41
N ARG A 27 2.99 24.08 -10.39
CA ARG A 27 4.05 25.02 -10.01
C ARG A 27 4.02 25.45 -8.53
N PHE A 28 3.52 24.58 -7.66
CA PHE A 28 3.68 24.76 -6.22
C PHE A 28 5.05 24.27 -5.76
N ARG A 29 5.55 24.85 -4.70
CA ARG A 29 6.74 24.37 -4.01
C ARG A 29 6.34 23.18 -3.13
N VAL A 30 6.74 21.98 -3.53
CA VAL A 30 6.31 20.71 -2.92
C VAL A 30 7.49 19.97 -2.32
N LEU A 31 7.34 19.51 -1.08
CA LEU A 31 8.25 18.61 -0.41
C LEU A 31 7.58 17.24 -0.22
N VAL A 32 8.21 16.19 -0.68
CA VAL A 32 7.85 14.80 -0.36
C VAL A 32 8.77 14.33 0.77
N ILE A 33 8.18 13.84 1.86
CA ILE A 33 8.94 13.31 3.01
C ILE A 33 8.69 11.80 3.07
N GLU A 34 9.79 11.02 3.00
CA GLU A 34 9.76 9.57 3.07
C GLU A 34 10.87 9.09 4.00
N LYS A 35 10.52 8.20 4.95
CA LYS A 35 11.47 7.67 5.92
C LYS A 35 12.37 6.57 5.35
N GLU A 36 11.83 5.81 4.38
CA GLU A 36 12.51 4.67 3.77
C GLU A 36 12.90 4.98 2.31
N LYS A 37 13.08 3.96 1.51
CA LYS A 37 13.29 4.07 0.07
C LYS A 37 12.00 4.58 -0.58
N VAL A 38 12.13 5.63 -1.40
CA VAL A 38 11.01 6.15 -2.20
C VAL A 38 10.46 5.05 -3.11
N GLY A 39 9.13 4.92 -3.13
CA GLY A 39 8.41 3.93 -3.92
C GLY A 39 7.35 3.16 -3.14
N GLY A 40 7.49 3.09 -1.80
CA GLY A 40 6.55 2.38 -0.92
C GLY A 40 6.60 0.87 -1.09
N GLN A 41 5.58 0.18 -0.61
CA GLN A 41 5.58 -1.29 -0.52
C GLN A 41 5.67 -2.02 -1.86
N ILE A 42 5.19 -1.42 -2.95
CA ILE A 42 5.23 -2.05 -4.27
C ILE A 42 6.66 -2.31 -4.77
N THR A 43 7.67 -1.65 -4.21
CA THR A 43 9.07 -1.81 -4.62
C THR A 43 9.60 -3.25 -4.51
N ILE A 44 9.03 -4.07 -3.62
CA ILE A 44 9.39 -5.48 -3.46
C ILE A 44 8.73 -6.40 -4.49
N THR A 45 7.74 -5.92 -5.25
CA THR A 45 7.01 -6.72 -6.23
C THR A 45 7.86 -6.93 -7.46
N ALA A 46 8.18 -8.19 -7.77
CA ALA A 46 9.06 -8.58 -8.85
C ALA A 46 8.46 -8.30 -10.23
N GLU A 47 7.14 -8.43 -10.38
CA GLU A 47 6.45 -8.18 -11.63
C GLU A 47 5.12 -7.47 -11.40
N VAL A 48 4.84 -6.43 -12.19
CA VAL A 48 3.60 -5.65 -12.20
C VAL A 48 3.04 -5.66 -13.61
N VAL A 49 1.93 -6.36 -13.81
CA VAL A 49 1.24 -6.54 -15.10
C VAL A 49 -0.15 -5.91 -15.14
N ASN A 50 -0.59 -5.34 -14.04
CA ASN A 50 -1.94 -4.79 -13.86
C ASN A 50 -1.99 -3.25 -13.76
N TYR A 51 -0.90 -2.57 -14.17
CA TYR A 51 -0.89 -1.10 -14.24
C TYR A 51 -1.19 -0.64 -15.67
N PRO A 52 -2.36 -0.01 -15.93
CA PRO A 52 -2.77 0.37 -17.28
C PRO A 52 -1.74 1.26 -17.96
N GLY A 53 -1.41 0.95 -19.22
CA GLY A 53 -0.42 1.67 -20.02
C GLY A 53 0.99 1.14 -19.95
N ILE A 54 1.27 0.17 -19.06
CA ILE A 54 2.55 -0.55 -18.97
C ILE A 54 2.25 -2.05 -19.05
N PHE A 55 2.76 -2.73 -20.06
CA PHE A 55 2.47 -4.15 -20.29
C PHE A 55 3.07 -5.04 -19.19
N SER A 56 4.34 -4.81 -18.86
CA SER A 56 5.03 -5.48 -17.74
C SER A 56 6.17 -4.61 -17.23
N THR A 57 6.35 -4.59 -15.90
CA THR A 57 7.44 -3.90 -15.21
C THR A 57 7.62 -4.55 -13.83
N ASN A 58 8.49 -3.99 -13.00
CA ASN A 58 8.51 -4.32 -11.57
C ASN A 58 8.19 -3.07 -10.73
N GLY A 59 7.87 -3.28 -9.46
CA GLY A 59 7.45 -2.19 -8.58
C GLY A 59 8.53 -1.12 -8.39
N GLU A 60 9.79 -1.52 -8.31
CA GLU A 60 10.93 -0.60 -8.18
C GLU A 60 11.07 0.32 -9.40
N LYS A 61 11.06 -0.24 -10.62
CA LYS A 61 11.18 0.54 -11.86
C LYS A 61 9.99 1.48 -12.04
N LEU A 62 8.78 1.00 -11.76
CA LEU A 62 7.55 1.79 -11.87
C LEU A 62 7.62 3.02 -10.96
N THR A 63 7.94 2.84 -9.71
CA THR A 63 7.97 3.94 -8.73
C THR A 63 9.19 4.84 -8.89
N ALA A 64 10.32 4.30 -9.34
CA ALA A 64 11.49 5.12 -9.71
C ALA A 64 11.17 6.08 -10.85
N GLU A 65 10.38 5.63 -11.84
CA GLU A 65 9.94 6.50 -12.95
C GLU A 65 8.97 7.57 -12.45
N MET A 66 8.01 7.24 -11.58
CA MET A 66 7.12 8.22 -10.96
C MET A 66 7.92 9.27 -10.16
N ALA A 67 8.92 8.85 -9.38
CA ALA A 67 9.77 9.76 -8.62
C ALA A 67 10.62 10.64 -9.55
N ARG A 68 11.12 10.09 -10.66
CA ARG A 68 11.84 10.85 -11.69
C ARG A 68 10.94 11.93 -12.31
N GLN A 69 9.68 11.61 -12.62
CA GLN A 69 8.71 12.58 -13.12
C GLN A 69 8.45 13.69 -12.09
N ALA A 70 8.21 13.36 -10.82
CA ALA A 70 7.98 14.34 -9.77
C ALA A 70 9.15 15.32 -9.64
N ARG A 71 10.40 14.79 -9.60
CA ARG A 71 11.63 15.63 -9.56
C ARG A 71 11.79 16.49 -10.81
N ALA A 72 11.49 15.96 -11.99
CA ALA A 72 11.57 16.69 -13.25
C ALA A 72 10.61 17.89 -13.30
N PHE A 73 9.50 17.83 -12.58
CA PHE A 73 8.58 18.96 -12.41
C PHE A 73 8.94 19.88 -11.24
N GLY A 74 9.97 19.55 -10.44
CA GLY A 74 10.47 20.40 -9.38
C GLY A 74 10.03 20.02 -7.96
N ALA A 75 9.45 18.84 -7.73
CA ALA A 75 9.21 18.33 -6.40
C ALA A 75 10.53 18.02 -5.69
N GLU A 76 10.68 18.50 -4.45
CA GLU A 76 11.80 18.22 -3.58
C GLU A 76 11.52 16.97 -2.74
N PHE A 77 12.57 16.21 -2.39
CA PHE A 77 12.45 14.99 -1.60
C PHE A 77 13.37 15.06 -0.38
N LEU A 78 12.81 14.69 0.76
CA LEU A 78 13.52 14.58 2.02
C LEU A 78 13.41 13.15 2.54
N ASN A 79 14.57 12.52 2.78
CA ASN A 79 14.60 11.27 3.53
C ASN A 79 14.64 11.61 5.02
N ALA A 80 13.50 11.46 5.69
CA ALA A 80 13.33 11.73 7.11
C ALA A 80 12.08 11.05 7.64
N GLU A 81 12.08 10.71 8.91
CA GLU A 81 10.88 10.26 9.61
C GLU A 81 10.05 11.48 10.04
N VAL A 82 8.74 11.45 9.73
CA VAL A 82 7.78 12.39 10.29
C VAL A 82 7.41 11.95 11.69
N THR A 83 7.67 12.78 12.68
CA THR A 83 7.45 12.47 14.11
C THR A 83 6.19 13.13 14.68
N GLY A 84 5.63 14.11 13.96
CA GLY A 84 4.41 14.82 14.37
C GLY A 84 3.91 15.78 13.30
N MET A 85 2.70 16.29 13.51
CA MET A 85 2.09 17.32 12.65
C MET A 85 1.19 18.22 13.50
N ASP A 86 1.28 19.54 13.30
CA ASP A 86 0.33 20.51 13.80
C ASP A 86 -0.55 20.98 12.64
N VAL A 87 -1.85 20.77 12.77
CA VAL A 87 -2.79 20.89 11.64
C VAL A 87 -3.95 21.87 11.88
N ASP A 88 -4.05 22.46 13.07
CA ASP A 88 -5.22 23.24 13.49
C ASP A 88 -5.25 24.67 12.93
N ASP A 89 -4.08 25.23 12.60
CA ASP A 89 -3.95 26.60 12.11
C ASP A 89 -3.93 26.70 10.57
N ASP A 90 -4.00 27.93 10.04
CA ASP A 90 -3.84 28.21 8.61
C ASP A 90 -2.47 27.74 8.07
N TYR A 91 -1.43 27.87 8.89
CA TYR A 91 -0.12 27.28 8.64
C TYR A 91 -0.01 25.95 9.38
N LYS A 92 0.25 24.88 8.64
CA LYS A 92 0.55 23.56 9.19
C LYS A 92 2.05 23.44 9.46
N VAL A 93 2.41 22.59 10.41
CA VAL A 93 3.82 22.26 10.68
C VAL A 93 3.97 20.74 10.62
N VAL A 94 4.97 20.27 9.89
CA VAL A 94 5.39 18.87 9.85
C VAL A 94 6.71 18.74 10.57
N HIS A 95 6.70 18.04 11.71
CA HIS A 95 7.88 17.76 12.52
C HIS A 95 8.58 16.51 11.98
N THR A 96 9.88 16.58 11.80
CA THR A 96 10.67 15.46 11.28
C THR A 96 11.95 15.25 12.08
N SER A 97 12.58 14.08 11.89
CA SER A 97 13.93 13.82 12.44
C SER A 97 14.99 14.83 11.97
N ASN A 98 14.72 15.60 10.91
CA ASN A 98 15.63 16.58 10.32
C ASN A 98 15.15 18.04 10.52
N GLY A 99 14.29 18.28 11.52
CA GLY A 99 13.71 19.59 11.85
C GLY A 99 12.31 19.78 11.30
N ASP A 100 11.77 20.99 11.51
CA ASP A 100 10.38 21.32 11.24
C ASP A 100 10.23 22.03 9.89
N PHE A 101 9.09 21.74 9.24
CA PHE A 101 8.73 22.32 7.95
C PHE A 101 7.33 22.90 8.02
N LYS A 102 7.21 24.16 7.64
CA LYS A 102 5.94 24.88 7.60
C LYS A 102 5.31 24.80 6.22
N THR A 103 3.99 24.65 6.17
CA THR A 103 3.24 24.52 4.92
C THR A 103 1.83 25.10 5.05
N LEU A 104 1.18 25.35 3.92
CA LEU A 104 -0.25 25.70 3.86
C LEU A 104 -1.14 24.46 3.73
N GLY A 105 -0.60 23.34 3.28
CA GLY A 105 -1.40 22.11 3.14
C GLY A 105 -0.59 20.83 3.15
N ILE A 106 -1.22 19.76 3.58
CA ILE A 106 -0.63 18.43 3.71
C ILE A 106 -1.45 17.42 2.90
N ILE A 107 -0.74 16.54 2.17
CA ILE A 107 -1.32 15.30 1.63
C ILE A 107 -0.66 14.15 2.38
N PHE A 108 -1.44 13.43 3.18
CA PHE A 108 -0.96 12.26 3.90
C PHE A 108 -1.15 11.00 3.05
N ALA A 109 -0.05 10.36 2.67
CA ALA A 109 0.02 9.19 1.80
C ALA A 109 0.83 8.06 2.44
N GLY A 110 0.67 7.85 3.77
CA GLY A 110 1.44 6.91 4.57
C GLY A 110 1.19 5.42 4.24
N GLY A 111 0.09 5.12 3.51
CA GLY A 111 -0.25 3.77 3.10
C GLY A 111 -0.78 2.88 4.23
N ALA A 112 -0.83 1.57 3.94
CA ALA A 112 -1.21 0.52 4.88
C ALA A 112 -0.32 -0.70 4.65
N HIS A 113 0.02 -1.43 5.70
CA HIS A 113 0.84 -2.64 5.61
C HIS A 113 0.00 -3.89 5.85
N PRO A 114 0.26 -5.01 5.14
CA PRO A 114 -0.34 -6.28 5.49
C PRO A 114 0.09 -6.68 6.90
N ARG A 115 -0.85 -7.17 7.67
CA ARG A 115 -0.55 -7.78 8.98
C ARG A 115 0.14 -9.11 8.76
N LEU A 116 1.17 -9.39 9.54
CA LEU A 116 1.84 -10.66 9.52
C LEU A 116 0.97 -11.72 10.22
N ALA A 117 0.99 -12.95 9.71
CA ALA A 117 0.41 -14.10 10.39
C ALA A 117 1.29 -14.58 11.55
N GLY A 118 2.60 -14.29 11.49
CA GLY A 118 3.58 -14.49 12.58
C GLY A 118 4.24 -15.87 12.60
N PHE A 119 4.21 -16.61 11.48
CA PHE A 119 4.92 -17.90 11.39
C PHE A 119 6.39 -17.72 11.03
N LYS A 120 7.21 -18.71 11.37
CA LYS A 120 8.65 -18.70 11.03
C LYS A 120 8.84 -18.79 9.52
N GLY A 121 9.75 -17.97 8.97
CA GLY A 121 10.04 -17.88 7.55
C GLY A 121 9.10 -16.93 6.78
N GLU A 122 8.07 -16.33 7.40
CA GLU A 122 7.14 -15.42 6.72
C GLU A 122 7.85 -14.24 6.06
N ASN A 123 8.77 -13.60 6.79
CA ASN A 123 9.55 -12.48 6.26
C ASN A 123 10.65 -12.93 5.29
N ASP A 124 11.26 -14.08 5.53
CA ASP A 124 12.35 -14.59 4.70
C ASP A 124 11.88 -14.92 3.28
N PHE A 125 10.64 -15.40 3.16
CA PHE A 125 10.03 -15.75 1.87
C PHE A 125 9.07 -14.68 1.32
N ARG A 126 9.01 -13.49 1.91
CA ARG A 126 8.19 -12.40 1.40
C ARG A 126 8.61 -11.98 0.00
N GLY A 127 7.70 -12.10 -0.97
CA GLY A 127 7.98 -11.88 -2.39
C GLY A 127 8.68 -13.05 -3.11
N HIS A 128 9.01 -14.15 -2.40
CA HIS A 128 9.63 -15.35 -2.95
C HIS A 128 8.85 -16.64 -2.65
N GLY A 129 7.57 -16.50 -2.37
CA GLY A 129 6.68 -17.61 -2.00
C GLY A 129 5.61 -17.21 -1.00
N VAL A 130 5.87 -16.22 -0.12
CA VAL A 130 4.86 -15.58 0.73
C VAL A 130 4.38 -14.30 0.05
N ALA A 131 3.06 -14.20 -0.16
CA ALA A 131 2.38 -13.10 -0.83
C ALA A 131 1.21 -12.56 0.00
N TYR A 132 0.80 -11.32 -0.24
CA TYR A 132 -0.28 -10.62 0.45
C TYR A 132 -1.33 -10.06 -0.50
N CYS A 133 -1.26 -10.38 -1.78
CA CYS A 133 -2.17 -9.90 -2.83
C CYS A 133 -2.38 -10.99 -3.88
N ALA A 134 -3.58 -11.55 -3.95
CA ALA A 134 -3.87 -12.60 -4.93
C ALA A 134 -3.88 -12.08 -6.37
N THR A 135 -4.43 -10.88 -6.59
CA THR A 135 -4.50 -10.25 -7.92
C THR A 135 -3.14 -9.79 -8.44
N CYS A 136 -2.13 -9.66 -7.56
CA CYS A 136 -0.77 -9.30 -7.92
C CYS A 136 0.08 -10.52 -8.25
N ASP A 137 -0.01 -11.57 -7.42
CA ASP A 137 0.97 -12.64 -7.37
C ASP A 137 0.39 -14.01 -7.75
N GLY A 138 -0.96 -14.14 -7.85
CA GLY A 138 -1.64 -15.43 -8.04
C GLY A 138 -1.19 -16.19 -9.28
N GLU A 139 -0.97 -15.49 -10.38
CA GLU A 139 -0.58 -16.08 -11.67
C GLU A 139 0.77 -16.81 -11.60
N PHE A 140 1.73 -16.34 -10.77
CA PHE A 140 3.05 -16.99 -10.59
C PHE A 140 2.94 -18.41 -10.01
N PHE A 141 1.83 -18.73 -9.35
CA PHE A 141 1.58 -20.01 -8.73
C PHE A 141 0.63 -20.89 -9.55
N THR A 142 0.48 -20.61 -10.86
CA THR A 142 -0.32 -21.43 -11.77
C THR A 142 0.13 -22.90 -11.75
N GLY A 143 -0.82 -23.81 -11.49
CA GLY A 143 -0.55 -25.23 -11.40
C GLY A 143 0.16 -25.69 -10.12
N LYS A 144 0.34 -24.80 -9.14
CA LYS A 144 0.98 -25.10 -7.85
C LYS A 144 -0.05 -25.33 -6.74
N THR A 145 0.40 -25.87 -5.62
CA THR A 145 -0.39 -25.89 -4.39
C THR A 145 -0.20 -24.56 -3.67
N ILE A 146 -1.32 -23.91 -3.36
CA ILE A 146 -1.38 -22.60 -2.70
C ILE A 146 -1.99 -22.78 -1.32
N PHE A 147 -1.34 -22.23 -0.30
CA PHE A 147 -1.88 -22.09 1.05
C PHE A 147 -2.45 -20.67 1.21
N VAL A 148 -3.69 -20.56 1.67
CA VAL A 148 -4.34 -19.29 2.02
C VAL A 148 -4.48 -19.22 3.52
N VAL A 149 -3.90 -18.20 4.14
CA VAL A 149 -3.92 -18.00 5.60
C VAL A 149 -4.92 -16.90 5.93
N GLY A 150 -6.00 -17.25 6.59
CA GLY A 150 -7.03 -16.33 7.03
C GLY A 150 -8.43 -16.97 7.03
N GLY A 151 -9.37 -16.32 7.71
CA GLY A 151 -10.76 -16.80 7.80
C GLY A 151 -11.78 -15.66 7.67
N GLY A 152 -11.36 -14.48 7.25
CA GLY A 152 -12.22 -13.33 7.02
C GLY A 152 -12.55 -13.11 5.54
N TYR A 153 -13.27 -12.01 5.27
CA TYR A 153 -13.73 -11.65 3.92
C TYR A 153 -12.63 -11.71 2.86
N ALA A 154 -11.47 -11.07 3.13
CA ALA A 154 -10.36 -11.08 2.18
C ALA A 154 -9.83 -12.48 1.89
N ALA A 155 -9.73 -13.35 2.89
CA ALA A 155 -9.23 -14.72 2.69
C ALA A 155 -10.19 -15.56 1.81
N VAL A 156 -11.49 -15.33 1.92
CA VAL A 156 -12.50 -16.04 1.12
C VAL A 156 -12.50 -15.53 -0.32
N GLU A 157 -12.62 -14.24 -0.54
CA GLU A 157 -12.69 -13.64 -1.88
C GLU A 157 -11.38 -13.83 -2.66
N GLU A 158 -10.24 -13.55 -2.03
CA GLU A 158 -8.93 -13.76 -2.65
C GLU A 158 -8.62 -15.25 -2.82
N GLY A 159 -9.09 -16.11 -1.90
CA GLY A 159 -9.00 -17.55 -2.03
C GLY A 159 -9.77 -18.06 -3.25
N LEU A 160 -11.00 -17.60 -3.45
CA LEU A 160 -11.79 -17.90 -4.66
C LEU A 160 -11.08 -17.42 -5.94
N PHE A 161 -10.51 -16.24 -5.90
CA PHE A 161 -9.72 -15.74 -7.03
C PHE A 161 -8.54 -16.67 -7.36
N LEU A 162 -7.83 -17.16 -6.33
CA LEU A 162 -6.68 -18.06 -6.47
C LEU A 162 -7.06 -19.46 -6.99
N THR A 163 -8.32 -19.91 -6.85
CA THR A 163 -8.75 -21.20 -7.43
C THR A 163 -8.59 -21.28 -8.94
N LYS A 164 -8.53 -20.12 -9.62
CA LYS A 164 -8.30 -20.02 -11.07
C LYS A 164 -6.90 -20.45 -11.49
N TYR A 165 -5.95 -20.39 -10.59
CA TYR A 165 -4.53 -20.65 -10.83
C TYR A 165 -4.06 -21.91 -10.11
N ALA A 166 -4.52 -22.14 -8.89
CA ALA A 166 -4.06 -23.22 -8.04
C ALA A 166 -4.40 -24.61 -8.58
N LYS A 167 -3.44 -25.53 -8.55
CA LYS A 167 -3.71 -26.96 -8.69
C LYS A 167 -4.47 -27.49 -7.48
N ASN A 168 -4.04 -27.10 -6.28
CA ASN A 168 -4.74 -27.34 -5.02
C ASN A 168 -4.70 -26.06 -4.20
N LEU A 169 -5.82 -25.72 -3.57
CA LEU A 169 -5.93 -24.62 -2.62
C LEU A 169 -6.13 -25.17 -1.20
N ILE A 170 -5.29 -24.79 -0.26
CA ILE A 170 -5.39 -25.20 1.14
C ILE A 170 -5.65 -23.95 1.97
N VAL A 171 -6.87 -23.80 2.46
CA VAL A 171 -7.27 -22.65 3.28
C VAL A 171 -7.04 -22.97 4.75
N VAL A 172 -6.22 -22.18 5.42
CA VAL A 172 -5.81 -22.38 6.81
C VAL A 172 -6.54 -21.36 7.68
N VAL A 173 -7.51 -21.84 8.46
CA VAL A 173 -8.37 -21.03 9.31
C VAL A 173 -8.07 -21.33 10.78
N ARG A 174 -7.72 -20.30 11.55
CA ARG A 174 -7.38 -20.46 12.99
C ARG A 174 -8.60 -20.76 13.88
N GLY A 175 -9.78 -20.36 13.43
CA GLY A 175 -11.04 -20.58 14.15
C GLY A 175 -11.69 -21.92 13.80
N ASN A 176 -12.86 -22.15 14.35
CA ASN A 176 -13.72 -23.29 14.08
C ASN A 176 -14.57 -23.12 12.81
N ASP A 177 -14.60 -21.90 12.26
CA ASP A 177 -15.24 -21.58 10.98
C ASP A 177 -14.68 -20.25 10.42
N PHE A 178 -15.13 -19.87 9.24
CA PHE A 178 -14.91 -18.52 8.74
C PHE A 178 -15.61 -17.49 9.64
N SER A 179 -15.05 -16.29 9.72
CA SER A 179 -15.64 -15.20 10.52
C SER A 179 -16.74 -14.43 9.77
N ILE A 180 -17.12 -14.91 8.60
CA ILE A 180 -18.17 -14.34 7.75
C ILE A 180 -19.09 -15.46 7.23
N GLU A 181 -20.33 -15.10 6.96
CA GLU A 181 -21.28 -15.91 6.22
C GLU A 181 -21.57 -15.24 4.88
N SER A 182 -21.28 -15.91 3.77
CA SER A 182 -21.54 -15.41 2.43
C SER A 182 -21.63 -16.54 1.41
N ALA A 183 -22.25 -16.28 0.25
CA ALA A 183 -22.27 -17.23 -0.86
C ALA A 183 -20.85 -17.60 -1.33
N ALA A 184 -19.89 -16.71 -1.20
CA ALA A 184 -18.49 -16.96 -1.54
C ALA A 184 -17.84 -18.01 -0.62
N VAL A 185 -18.25 -18.12 0.64
CA VAL A 185 -17.80 -19.20 1.54
C VAL A 185 -18.26 -20.55 1.05
N GLU A 186 -19.54 -20.67 0.66
CA GLU A 186 -20.07 -21.91 0.15
C GLU A 186 -19.44 -22.29 -1.20
N GLU A 187 -19.24 -21.32 -2.10
CA GLU A 187 -18.53 -21.54 -3.36
C GLU A 187 -17.10 -22.05 -3.14
N LEU A 188 -16.39 -21.49 -2.14
CA LEU A 188 -15.04 -21.93 -1.79
C LEU A 188 -15.02 -23.34 -1.20
N LYS A 189 -16.02 -23.69 -0.37
CA LYS A 189 -16.19 -25.04 0.21
C LYS A 189 -16.51 -26.08 -0.86
N ASP A 190 -17.33 -25.73 -1.85
CA ASP A 190 -17.77 -26.63 -2.92
C ASP A 190 -16.71 -26.82 -4.01
N ASN A 191 -15.66 -26.02 -4.03
CA ASN A 191 -14.61 -26.13 -5.03
C ASN A 191 -13.79 -27.41 -4.83
N LYS A 192 -13.74 -28.26 -5.86
CA LYS A 192 -13.14 -29.61 -5.82
C LYS A 192 -11.64 -29.63 -5.51
N ASN A 193 -10.95 -28.53 -5.81
CA ASN A 193 -9.51 -28.40 -5.59
C ASN A 193 -9.21 -27.67 -4.29
N THR A 194 -10.21 -27.34 -3.49
CA THR A 194 -10.06 -26.61 -2.23
C THR A 194 -10.19 -27.55 -1.03
N LYS A 195 -9.25 -27.45 -0.11
CA LYS A 195 -9.28 -28.08 1.22
C LYS A 195 -9.25 -27.01 2.29
N ILE A 196 -10.19 -27.03 3.22
CA ILE A 196 -10.24 -26.09 4.34
C ILE A 196 -9.80 -26.81 5.60
N LEU A 197 -8.85 -26.21 6.31
CA LEU A 197 -8.30 -26.71 7.58
C LEU A 197 -8.66 -25.73 8.68
N TYR A 198 -9.64 -26.10 9.49
CA TYR A 198 -10.03 -25.33 10.67
C TYR A 198 -9.09 -25.63 11.85
N HIS A 199 -9.12 -24.77 12.87
CA HIS A 199 -8.25 -24.82 14.05
C HIS A 199 -6.76 -24.90 13.71
N THR A 200 -6.37 -24.50 12.51
CA THR A 200 -5.03 -24.72 11.97
C THR A 200 -4.31 -23.39 11.76
N GLN A 201 -3.02 -23.40 12.00
CA GLN A 201 -2.12 -22.29 11.66
C GLN A 201 -0.87 -22.82 10.95
N ILE A 202 -0.22 -21.98 10.16
CA ILE A 202 1.15 -22.25 9.72
C ILE A 202 2.07 -21.99 10.91
N GLU A 203 2.95 -22.92 11.22
CA GLU A 203 3.99 -22.80 12.23
C GLU A 203 5.30 -22.31 11.60
N GLU A 204 5.66 -22.88 10.45
CA GLU A 204 6.91 -22.63 9.77
C GLU A 204 6.82 -22.90 8.27
N VAL A 205 7.54 -22.08 7.50
CA VAL A 205 7.85 -22.38 6.08
C VAL A 205 9.37 -22.45 5.89
N LYS A 206 9.81 -23.38 5.03
CA LYS A 206 11.22 -23.59 4.68
C LYS A 206 11.39 -23.81 3.18
N GLY A 207 12.58 -23.52 2.70
CA GLY A 207 12.96 -23.76 1.31
C GLY A 207 14.32 -23.17 0.97
N ASP A 208 14.54 -23.05 -0.31
CA ASP A 208 15.73 -22.42 -0.91
C ASP A 208 15.38 -21.03 -1.48
N SER A 209 15.31 -20.91 -2.80
CA SER A 209 14.79 -19.73 -3.50
C SER A 209 13.25 -19.69 -3.55
N ALA A 210 12.56 -20.77 -3.13
CA ALA A 210 11.12 -20.91 -3.08
C ALA A 210 10.72 -21.79 -1.88
N ILE A 211 9.46 -21.75 -1.48
CA ILE A 211 8.95 -22.56 -0.36
C ILE A 211 8.84 -24.02 -0.79
N ARG A 212 9.59 -24.91 -0.12
CA ARG A 212 9.58 -26.36 -0.34
C ARG A 212 8.83 -27.12 0.75
N LYS A 213 8.70 -26.53 1.92
CA LYS A 213 8.10 -27.16 3.09
C LYS A 213 7.21 -26.18 3.83
N VAL A 214 6.01 -26.65 4.19
CA VAL A 214 5.04 -25.93 5.04
C VAL A 214 4.71 -26.83 6.21
N VAL A 215 4.89 -26.34 7.41
CA VAL A 215 4.52 -27.02 8.67
C VAL A 215 3.27 -26.36 9.20
N LEU A 216 2.21 -27.12 9.29
CA LEU A 216 0.93 -26.72 9.88
C LEU A 216 0.83 -27.27 11.30
N LYS A 217 0.12 -26.56 12.16
CA LYS A 217 -0.16 -26.99 13.52
C LYS A 217 -1.64 -26.87 13.85
N ASP A 218 -2.23 -27.94 14.28
CA ASP A 218 -3.55 -27.91 14.87
C ASP A 218 -3.50 -27.23 16.24
N ARG A 219 -4.31 -26.21 16.45
CA ARG A 219 -4.31 -25.39 17.65
C ARG A 219 -5.03 -26.03 18.84
N GLN A 220 -5.85 -27.06 18.61
CA GLN A 220 -6.56 -27.77 19.66
C GLN A 220 -5.74 -28.94 20.17
N THR A 221 -5.17 -29.74 19.25
CA THR A 221 -4.42 -30.96 19.61
C THR A 221 -2.93 -30.71 19.75
N GLY A 222 -2.40 -29.65 19.11
CA GLY A 222 -0.96 -29.39 19.00
C GLY A 222 -0.25 -30.27 17.96
N GLU A 223 -0.98 -31.13 17.26
CA GLU A 223 -0.42 -32.00 16.23
C GLU A 223 0.12 -31.21 15.03
N GLU A 224 1.27 -31.62 14.53
CA GLU A 224 1.90 -31.01 13.37
C GLU A 224 1.68 -31.87 12.12
N THR A 225 1.31 -31.21 11.03
CA THR A 225 1.22 -31.81 9.69
C THR A 225 2.24 -31.14 8.79
N VAL A 226 3.04 -31.93 8.10
CA VAL A 226 4.12 -31.45 7.24
C VAL A 226 3.74 -31.68 5.77
N TYR A 227 3.81 -30.59 4.98
CA TYR A 227 3.72 -30.65 3.51
C TYR A 227 5.12 -30.43 2.95
N GLU A 228 5.61 -31.38 2.14
CA GLU A 228 6.88 -31.26 1.42
C GLU A 228 6.61 -31.34 -0.09
N ALA A 229 7.16 -30.39 -0.83
CA ALA A 229 7.05 -30.34 -2.28
C ALA A 229 8.05 -31.32 -2.92
N ASP A 230 7.69 -31.88 -4.07
CA ASP A 230 8.64 -32.59 -4.90
C ASP A 230 9.81 -31.66 -5.27
N PRO A 231 11.02 -32.17 -5.52
CA PRO A 231 12.20 -31.34 -5.81
C PRO A 231 12.02 -30.34 -6.97
N SER A 232 11.14 -30.63 -7.92
CA SER A 232 10.80 -29.76 -9.05
C SER A 232 9.61 -28.85 -8.80
N ASP A 233 8.96 -28.94 -7.62
CA ASP A 233 7.74 -28.20 -7.27
C ASP A 233 7.97 -27.25 -6.08
N PHE A 234 7.07 -26.30 -5.86
CA PHE A 234 7.12 -25.35 -4.76
C PHE A 234 5.72 -24.89 -4.37
N TYR A 235 5.61 -24.27 -3.21
CA TYR A 235 4.35 -23.80 -2.65
C TYR A 235 4.25 -22.27 -2.71
N GLY A 236 3.00 -21.76 -2.86
CA GLY A 236 2.64 -20.39 -2.57
C GLY A 236 1.93 -20.29 -1.22
N VAL A 237 2.22 -19.26 -0.45
CA VAL A 237 1.53 -18.95 0.80
C VAL A 237 0.99 -17.53 0.73
N PHE A 238 -0.33 -17.40 0.70
CA PHE A 238 -1.02 -16.11 0.63
C PHE A 238 -1.62 -15.77 2.00
N VAL A 239 -1.24 -14.62 2.55
CA VAL A 239 -1.60 -14.23 3.90
C VAL A 239 -2.66 -13.12 3.86
N PHE A 240 -3.88 -13.43 4.29
CA PHE A 240 -5.02 -12.51 4.31
C PHE A 240 -5.59 -12.35 5.74
N VAL A 241 -4.75 -11.89 6.64
CA VAL A 241 -5.11 -11.64 8.06
C VAL A 241 -5.38 -10.16 8.35
N GLY A 242 -5.58 -9.37 7.27
CA GLY A 242 -5.91 -7.95 7.31
C GLY A 242 -4.71 -7.04 7.04
N TYR A 243 -5.01 -5.74 6.99
CA TYR A 243 -4.04 -4.65 6.83
C TYR A 243 -4.05 -3.75 8.06
N ALA A 244 -2.95 -3.07 8.31
CA ALA A 244 -2.81 -2.03 9.33
C ALA A 244 -2.47 -0.70 8.64
N PRO A 245 -3.34 0.32 8.72
CA PRO A 245 -3.02 1.64 8.19
C PRO A 245 -1.94 2.33 9.04
N GLU A 246 -1.04 3.08 8.38
CA GLU A 246 0.00 3.89 9.04
C GLU A 246 -0.58 5.18 9.61
N ASN A 247 -1.38 5.06 10.65
CA ASN A 247 -2.20 6.14 11.21
C ASN A 247 -1.69 6.75 12.51
N ALA A 248 -0.53 6.34 13.01
CA ALA A 248 -0.03 6.77 14.33
C ALA A 248 0.03 8.30 14.48
N LEU A 249 0.42 9.01 13.42
CA LEU A 249 0.51 10.48 13.38
C LEU A 249 -0.85 11.18 13.29
N LEU A 250 -1.92 10.47 12.96
CA LEU A 250 -3.24 11.01 12.65
C LEU A 250 -4.23 10.89 13.81
N LYS A 251 -3.97 9.98 14.75
CA LYS A 251 -4.87 9.71 15.88
C LYS A 251 -5.14 10.97 16.70
N GLY A 252 -6.42 11.24 16.93
CA GLY A 252 -6.87 12.42 17.67
C GLY A 252 -6.81 13.74 16.92
N LYS A 253 -6.34 13.74 15.65
CA LYS A 253 -6.26 14.92 14.79
C LYS A 253 -7.15 14.82 13.56
N ILE A 254 -7.25 13.61 13.00
CA ILE A 254 -7.98 13.32 11.76
C ILE A 254 -9.00 12.22 12.05
N ASP A 255 -10.16 12.29 11.45
CA ASP A 255 -11.22 11.28 11.60
C ASP A 255 -10.80 9.96 10.94
N LEU A 256 -10.89 8.89 11.74
CA LEU A 256 -10.57 7.53 11.32
C LEU A 256 -11.80 6.64 11.47
N ASP A 257 -11.94 5.63 10.62
CA ASP A 257 -12.93 4.58 10.81
C ASP A 257 -12.56 3.63 11.96
N GLU A 258 -13.44 2.68 12.28
CA GLU A 258 -13.23 1.68 13.33
C GLU A 258 -12.00 0.79 13.12
N LYS A 259 -11.53 0.68 11.86
CA LYS A 259 -10.32 -0.08 11.48
C LYS A 259 -9.06 0.78 11.45
N GLY A 260 -9.22 2.09 11.69
CA GLY A 260 -8.12 3.07 11.73
C GLY A 260 -7.75 3.67 10.37
N TYR A 261 -8.57 3.51 9.33
CA TYR A 261 -8.37 4.16 8.04
C TYR A 261 -8.91 5.58 8.05
N VAL A 262 -8.24 6.47 7.31
CA VAL A 262 -8.67 7.88 7.19
C VAL A 262 -9.98 7.97 6.43
N ILE A 263 -10.94 8.66 7.02
CA ILE A 263 -12.21 9.01 6.38
C ILE A 263 -11.97 10.21 5.48
N THR A 264 -12.24 10.07 4.18
CA THR A 264 -12.14 11.16 3.20
C THR A 264 -13.42 11.25 2.39
N ASP A 265 -13.69 12.44 1.85
CA ASP A 265 -14.70 12.63 0.83
C ASP A 265 -14.17 12.20 -0.58
N ARG A 266 -14.99 12.44 -1.62
CA ARG A 266 -14.61 12.10 -3.01
C ARG A 266 -13.46 12.96 -3.55
N ASP A 267 -13.21 14.12 -2.93
CA ASP A 267 -12.11 15.02 -3.24
C ASP A 267 -10.85 14.74 -2.41
N GLN A 268 -10.83 13.59 -1.69
CA GLN A 268 -9.75 13.16 -0.79
C GLN A 268 -9.50 14.12 0.39
N LYS A 269 -10.51 14.96 0.72
CA LYS A 269 -10.45 15.90 1.83
C LYS A 269 -10.76 15.17 3.14
N THR A 270 -10.00 15.46 4.19
CA THR A 270 -10.27 15.01 5.57
C THR A 270 -11.23 16.00 6.29
N ASN A 271 -11.54 15.73 7.55
CA ASN A 271 -12.26 16.65 8.41
C ASN A 271 -11.47 17.92 8.77
N VAL A 272 -10.18 17.99 8.47
CA VAL A 272 -9.32 19.14 8.76
C VAL A 272 -9.00 19.93 7.49
N ASP A 273 -9.27 21.23 7.50
CA ASP A 273 -9.02 22.10 6.35
C ASP A 273 -7.51 22.16 5.99
N GLY A 274 -7.22 21.96 4.70
CA GLY A 274 -5.86 21.93 4.19
C GLY A 274 -5.13 20.60 4.42
N VAL A 275 -5.80 19.59 5.00
CA VAL A 275 -5.26 18.25 5.14
C VAL A 275 -6.06 17.27 4.29
N TYR A 276 -5.37 16.56 3.44
CA TYR A 276 -5.89 15.55 2.51
C TYR A 276 -5.21 14.22 2.79
N ALA A 277 -5.87 13.13 2.45
CA ALA A 277 -5.25 11.81 2.52
C ALA A 277 -5.44 11.06 1.20
N ALA A 278 -4.49 10.20 0.83
CA ALA A 278 -4.51 9.51 -0.45
C ALA A 278 -3.88 8.11 -0.36
N GLY A 279 -4.39 7.19 -1.15
CA GLY A 279 -3.87 5.82 -1.23
C GLY A 279 -4.44 4.89 -0.16
N ASP A 280 -3.68 3.88 0.19
CA ASP A 280 -4.16 2.75 0.98
C ASP A 280 -4.44 3.08 2.45
N ILE A 281 -4.04 4.27 2.91
CA ILE A 281 -4.38 4.81 4.22
C ILE A 281 -5.87 5.18 4.34
N CYS A 282 -6.55 5.43 3.23
CA CYS A 282 -7.95 5.85 3.20
C CYS A 282 -8.92 4.66 3.26
N VAL A 283 -10.15 4.93 3.68
CA VAL A 283 -11.28 3.99 3.57
C VAL A 283 -11.55 3.71 2.09
N LYS A 284 -11.36 2.47 1.65
CA LYS A 284 -11.58 2.05 0.26
C LYS A 284 -11.76 0.54 0.12
N ASN A 285 -12.39 0.12 -0.97
CA ASN A 285 -12.61 -1.28 -1.27
C ASN A 285 -11.41 -1.93 -1.99
N LEU A 286 -10.70 -1.18 -2.83
CA LEU A 286 -9.61 -1.69 -3.65
C LEU A 286 -8.30 -0.97 -3.33
N ARG A 287 -7.26 -1.73 -2.94
CA ARG A 287 -5.90 -1.26 -2.68
C ARG A 287 -4.97 -1.75 -3.78
N GLN A 288 -4.74 -0.90 -4.77
CA GLN A 288 -3.88 -1.15 -5.93
C GLN A 288 -3.08 0.10 -6.27
N VAL A 289 -1.97 -0.07 -6.99
CA VAL A 289 -1.15 1.06 -7.44
C VAL A 289 -1.98 2.07 -8.22
N VAL A 290 -2.85 1.60 -9.13
CA VAL A 290 -3.69 2.48 -9.95
C VAL A 290 -4.67 3.30 -9.13
N THR A 291 -5.29 2.72 -8.09
CA THR A 291 -6.20 3.47 -7.20
C THR A 291 -5.44 4.44 -6.29
N ALA A 292 -4.26 4.06 -5.83
CA ALA A 292 -3.40 4.95 -5.05
C ALA A 292 -2.94 6.17 -5.89
N VAL A 293 -2.55 5.96 -7.14
CA VAL A 293 -2.19 7.03 -8.10
C VAL A 293 -3.37 7.95 -8.36
N SER A 294 -4.57 7.38 -8.56
CA SER A 294 -5.81 8.16 -8.73
C SER A 294 -6.07 9.07 -7.54
N ASP A 295 -6.03 8.52 -6.31
CA ASP A 295 -6.26 9.30 -5.10
C ASP A 295 -5.25 10.45 -4.95
N GLY A 296 -3.97 10.18 -5.21
CA GLY A 296 -2.93 11.20 -5.15
C GLY A 296 -3.18 12.36 -6.11
N ALA A 297 -3.64 12.06 -7.34
CA ALA A 297 -4.00 13.07 -8.33
C ALA A 297 -5.21 13.89 -7.88
N VAL A 298 -6.25 13.25 -7.33
CA VAL A 298 -7.46 13.90 -6.82
C VAL A 298 -7.11 14.80 -5.62
N ALA A 299 -6.39 14.27 -4.62
CA ALA A 299 -5.95 15.02 -3.44
C ALA A 299 -5.16 16.27 -3.82
N ALA A 300 -4.21 16.13 -4.76
CA ALA A 300 -3.41 17.24 -5.24
C ALA A 300 -4.24 18.33 -5.91
N THR A 301 -5.17 17.94 -6.80
CA THR A 301 -6.05 18.88 -7.50
C THR A 301 -6.99 19.61 -6.54
N SER A 302 -7.45 18.92 -5.50
CA SER A 302 -8.30 19.49 -4.46
C SER A 302 -7.52 20.43 -3.55
N LEU A 303 -6.31 20.03 -3.14
CA LEU A 303 -5.41 20.90 -2.37
C LEU A 303 -5.00 22.16 -3.17
N GLU A 304 -4.77 22.06 -4.49
CA GLU A 304 -4.49 23.22 -5.33
C GLU A 304 -5.57 24.30 -5.20
N LYS A 305 -6.86 23.90 -5.25
CA LYS A 305 -8.00 24.84 -5.08
C LYS A 305 -7.97 25.50 -3.70
N TYR A 306 -7.72 24.71 -2.66
CA TYR A 306 -7.61 25.19 -1.28
C TYR A 306 -6.46 26.19 -1.14
N LEU A 307 -5.27 25.86 -1.63
CA LEU A 307 -4.10 26.74 -1.59
C LEU A 307 -4.37 28.06 -2.31
N GLY A 308 -5.06 28.04 -3.45
CA GLY A 308 -5.45 29.25 -4.15
C GLY A 308 -6.29 30.21 -3.28
N SER A 309 -7.15 29.67 -2.41
CA SER A 309 -7.92 30.46 -1.43
C SER A 309 -7.05 30.98 -0.29
N GLN A 310 -6.14 30.13 0.22
CA GLN A 310 -5.23 30.50 1.32
C GLN A 310 -4.24 31.60 0.93
N PHE A 311 -3.66 31.54 -0.27
CA PHE A 311 -2.80 32.61 -0.79
C PHE A 311 -3.52 33.95 -0.79
N ARG A 312 -4.80 34.00 -1.17
CA ARG A 312 -5.62 35.22 -1.12
C ARG A 312 -5.92 35.64 0.32
N LYS A 313 -6.38 34.70 1.16
CA LYS A 313 -6.73 34.95 2.57
C LYS A 313 -5.57 35.55 3.36
N LEU A 314 -4.37 34.99 3.17
CA LEU A 314 -3.16 35.37 3.90
C LEU A 314 -2.34 36.45 3.21
N ASN A 315 -2.82 36.99 2.08
CA ASN A 315 -2.14 37.99 1.25
C ASN A 315 -0.68 37.59 0.90
N LEU A 316 -0.49 36.28 0.58
CA LEU A 316 0.81 35.73 0.24
C LEU A 316 1.10 35.88 -1.25
N LYS A 317 2.35 36.25 -1.59
CA LYS A 317 2.82 36.19 -2.97
C LYS A 317 3.19 34.78 -3.34
N ARG A 318 2.56 34.22 -4.40
CA ARG A 318 2.92 32.93 -4.93
C ARG A 318 4.25 32.99 -5.67
N THR A 319 5.21 32.18 -5.24
CA THR A 319 6.46 31.98 -5.96
C THR A 319 6.35 30.77 -6.86
N TYR A 320 6.29 30.99 -8.17
CA TYR A 320 6.19 29.91 -9.12
C TYR A 320 7.52 29.17 -9.29
N VAL A 321 7.53 27.87 -9.05
CA VAL A 321 8.68 27.02 -9.37
C VAL A 321 8.84 26.93 -10.88
N LYS A 322 10.05 27.11 -11.39
CA LYS A 322 10.34 26.88 -12.81
C LYS A 322 10.23 25.38 -13.09
N ASN A 323 9.36 24.97 -14.01
CA ASN A 323 9.32 23.60 -14.49
C ASN A 323 10.67 23.26 -15.13
N LEU A 324 11.36 22.31 -14.53
CA LEU A 324 12.64 21.78 -15.01
C LEU A 324 12.46 20.55 -15.89
N ALA A 325 11.20 20.22 -16.29
CA ALA A 325 10.96 19.06 -17.14
C ALA A 325 11.92 19.10 -18.35
N PRO A 326 12.79 18.11 -18.52
CA PRO A 326 13.68 18.06 -19.68
C PRO A 326 12.78 18.05 -20.92
N LYS A 327 13.04 18.94 -21.86
CA LYS A 327 12.57 18.73 -23.21
C LYS A 327 13.23 17.42 -23.64
N GLU A 328 12.45 16.35 -23.80
CA GLU A 328 12.96 15.13 -24.43
C GLU A 328 13.65 15.58 -25.72
N LYS A 329 14.95 15.32 -25.81
CA LYS A 329 15.62 15.37 -27.10
C LYS A 329 14.91 14.34 -27.95
N LYS A 330 14.13 14.77 -28.95
CA LYS A 330 13.67 13.89 -30.00
C LYS A 330 14.91 13.14 -30.49
N GLN A 331 14.94 11.84 -30.20
CA GLN A 331 15.85 10.96 -30.93
C GLN A 331 15.34 10.99 -32.37
N GLU A 332 16.11 11.66 -33.26
CA GLU A 332 16.00 11.55 -34.70
C GLU A 332 16.42 10.15 -35.14
#